data_68b33132eedd6c16134f4731e65552d1
#
_entry.id   68b33132eedd6c16134f4731e65552d1
#
_cell.length_a   1.000
_cell.length_b   1.000
_cell.length_c   1.000
_cell.angle_alpha   90.00
_cell.angle_beta   90.00
_cell.angle_gamma   90.00
#
_symmetry.space_group_name_H-M   'P 1'
#
loop_
_entity.id
_entity.type
_entity.pdbx_description
1 polymer ?
#
loop_
_entity_poly.entity_id
_entity_poly.type
_entity_poly.pdbx_seq_one_letter_code
_entity_poly.pdbx_strand_id
1 'polypeptide(L)'
;MKKIVYKSVIANTFLWDGYIAITIFAFVLIKGKTAPQSIINHECTHARQWSELAILTGITTWFLMIIFNISAWWMLLSMVSFYALYVIEWIFKCILYGTKEAYHYISFEKEAELAENNDDYLENSNYFAWMRYL
;
A
#
# COMPACT_ATOMS: atom_id res chain seq x y z
N MET A 1 -7.67 0.79 -12.68
CA MET A 1 -7.69 -0.58 -13.26
C MET A 1 -7.04 -1.51 -12.24
N LYS A 2 -7.82 -2.43 -11.62
CA LYS A 2 -7.32 -3.36 -10.59
C LYS A 2 -6.41 -4.40 -11.28
N LYS A 3 -5.11 -4.42 -10.97
CA LYS A 3 -4.16 -5.40 -11.53
C LYS A 3 -4.01 -6.57 -10.54
N ILE A 4 -4.93 -7.54 -10.62
CA ILE A 4 -4.95 -8.72 -9.76
C ILE A 4 -4.35 -9.90 -10.51
N VAL A 5 -3.38 -10.56 -9.89
CA VAL A 5 -2.68 -11.74 -10.42
C VAL A 5 -2.99 -12.94 -9.53
N TYR A 6 -3.78 -13.87 -10.05
CA TYR A 6 -4.09 -15.13 -9.37
C TYR A 6 -3.01 -16.19 -9.61
N LYS A 7 -2.88 -17.14 -8.70
CA LYS A 7 -1.85 -18.22 -8.73
C LYS A 7 -0.44 -17.63 -8.84
N SER A 8 -0.20 -16.53 -8.17
CA SER A 8 1.11 -15.88 -8.21
C SER A 8 2.17 -16.75 -7.56
N VAL A 9 3.23 -17.07 -8.32
CA VAL A 9 4.41 -17.79 -7.82
C VAL A 9 5.08 -16.97 -6.72
N ILE A 10 5.16 -15.65 -6.90
CA ILE A 10 5.73 -14.73 -5.91
C ILE A 10 4.95 -14.81 -4.60
N ALA A 11 3.61 -14.70 -4.65
CA ALA A 11 2.78 -14.81 -3.45
C ALA A 11 2.95 -16.18 -2.78
N ASN A 12 3.05 -17.25 -3.56
CA ASN A 12 3.20 -18.58 -3.02
C ASN A 12 4.57 -18.82 -2.36
N THR A 13 5.62 -18.13 -2.82
CA THR A 13 6.98 -18.28 -2.31
C THR A 13 7.23 -17.40 -1.08
N PHE A 14 6.71 -16.16 -1.07
CA PHE A 14 7.06 -15.16 -0.06
C PHE A 14 6.04 -15.02 1.08
N LEU A 15 4.77 -15.40 0.86
CA LEU A 15 3.76 -15.33 1.91
C LEU A 15 3.83 -16.55 2.83
N TRP A 16 3.86 -16.29 4.13
CA TRP A 16 3.80 -17.33 5.16
C TRP A 16 2.41 -17.98 5.21
N ASP A 17 2.32 -19.12 5.92
CA ASP A 17 1.05 -19.83 6.10
C ASP A 17 0.05 -18.91 6.82
N GLY A 18 -1.18 -18.90 6.29
CA GLY A 18 -2.27 -18.03 6.77
C GLY A 18 -2.50 -16.77 5.92
N TYR A 19 -1.51 -16.31 5.16
CA TYR A 19 -1.70 -15.20 4.22
C TYR A 19 -1.99 -15.70 2.82
N ILE A 20 -2.99 -15.11 2.17
CA ILE A 20 -3.46 -15.55 0.84
C ILE A 20 -3.24 -14.50 -0.26
N ALA A 21 -3.00 -13.26 0.09
CA ALA A 21 -2.74 -12.16 -0.84
C ALA A 21 -1.69 -11.20 -0.30
N ILE A 22 -1.06 -10.44 -1.19
CA ILE A 22 -0.11 -9.36 -0.88
C ILE A 22 -0.12 -8.34 -2.01
N THR A 23 0.00 -7.07 -1.65
CA THR A 23 0.20 -6.00 -2.63
C THR A 23 1.68 -5.70 -2.78
N ILE A 24 2.16 -5.77 -4.03
CA ILE A 24 3.50 -5.33 -4.42
C ILE A 24 3.35 -4.26 -5.50
N PHE A 25 3.74 -3.02 -5.18
CA PHE A 25 3.48 -1.84 -6.02
C PHE A 25 1.98 -1.68 -6.29
N ALA A 26 1.58 -1.60 -7.55
CA ALA A 26 0.19 -1.51 -7.98
C ALA A 26 -0.45 -2.88 -8.28
N PHE A 27 0.22 -3.99 -7.95
CA PHE A 27 -0.25 -5.34 -8.24
C PHE A 27 -0.69 -6.06 -6.99
N VAL A 28 -1.89 -6.63 -7.01
CA VAL A 28 -2.39 -7.54 -5.99
C VAL A 28 -2.08 -8.97 -6.41
N LEU A 29 -1.26 -9.66 -5.64
CA LEU A 29 -0.80 -11.02 -5.91
C LEU A 29 -1.51 -12.00 -4.97
N ILE A 30 -2.22 -12.97 -5.54
CA ILE A 30 -3.04 -13.95 -4.80
C ILE A 30 -2.43 -15.35 -5.00
N LYS A 31 -2.25 -16.11 -3.89
CA LYS A 31 -1.75 -17.50 -3.92
C LYS A 31 -2.69 -18.42 -4.68
N GLY A 32 -3.99 -18.33 -4.40
CA GLY A 32 -5.02 -19.22 -4.91
C GLY A 32 -5.57 -18.86 -6.29
N LYS A 33 -6.58 -19.63 -6.70
CA LYS A 33 -7.41 -19.34 -7.90
C LYS A 33 -8.46 -18.27 -7.60
N THR A 34 -8.81 -18.11 -6.34
CA THR A 34 -9.83 -17.18 -5.83
C THR A 34 -9.38 -16.63 -4.48
N ALA A 35 -9.91 -15.48 -4.10
CA ALA A 35 -9.78 -14.92 -2.75
C ALA A 35 -11.13 -14.32 -2.33
N PRO A 36 -11.42 -14.21 -1.03
CA PRO A 36 -12.58 -13.47 -0.52
C PRO A 36 -12.56 -12.01 -1.03
N GLN A 37 -13.75 -11.47 -1.30
CA GLN A 37 -13.85 -10.10 -1.82
C GLN A 37 -13.30 -9.08 -0.81
N SER A 38 -13.47 -9.31 0.48
CA SER A 38 -12.90 -8.47 1.54
C SER A 38 -11.39 -8.33 1.42
N ILE A 39 -10.67 -9.44 1.21
CA ILE A 39 -9.21 -9.43 1.01
C ILE A 39 -8.82 -8.72 -0.28
N ILE A 40 -9.59 -8.93 -1.36
CA ILE A 40 -9.35 -8.22 -2.62
C ILE A 40 -9.53 -6.70 -2.43
N ASN A 41 -10.55 -6.27 -1.69
CA ASN A 41 -10.80 -4.86 -1.41
C ASN A 41 -9.66 -4.26 -0.57
N HIS A 42 -9.24 -4.96 0.48
CA HIS A 42 -8.11 -4.58 1.33
C HIS A 42 -6.82 -4.35 0.50
N GLU A 43 -6.40 -5.36 -0.23
CA GLU A 43 -5.18 -5.30 -1.04
C GLU A 43 -5.26 -4.27 -2.19
N CYS A 44 -6.43 -4.12 -2.82
CA CYS A 44 -6.63 -3.08 -3.82
C CYS A 44 -6.53 -1.66 -3.23
N THR A 45 -6.87 -1.49 -1.94
CA THR A 45 -6.70 -0.23 -1.24
C THR A 45 -5.21 0.09 -1.07
N HIS A 46 -4.39 -0.89 -0.66
CA HIS A 46 -2.93 -0.72 -0.61
C HIS A 46 -2.32 -0.41 -1.98
N ALA A 47 -2.79 -1.04 -3.05
CA ALA A 47 -2.34 -0.74 -4.41
C ALA A 47 -2.67 0.70 -4.83
N ARG A 48 -3.81 1.25 -4.39
CA ARG A 48 -4.16 2.66 -4.58
C ARG A 48 -3.26 3.58 -3.76
N GLN A 49 -3.09 3.31 -2.47
CA GLN A 49 -2.23 4.09 -1.57
C GLN A 49 -0.79 4.16 -2.09
N TRP A 50 -0.26 3.02 -2.56
CA TRP A 50 1.04 3.00 -3.22
C TRP A 50 1.07 3.90 -4.45
N SER A 51 0.05 3.82 -5.31
CA SER A 51 -0.03 4.64 -6.53
C SER A 51 -0.11 6.13 -6.23
N GLU A 52 -0.88 6.53 -5.21
CA GLU A 52 -1.00 7.91 -4.73
C GLU A 52 0.36 8.48 -4.32
N LEU A 53 1.09 7.73 -3.48
CA LEU A 53 2.41 8.14 -2.99
C LEU A 53 3.47 8.10 -4.09
N ALA A 54 3.43 7.10 -4.96
CA ALA A 54 4.36 7.00 -6.09
C ALA A 54 4.21 8.18 -7.06
N ILE A 55 2.97 8.57 -7.37
CA ILE A 55 2.70 9.72 -8.24
C ILE A 55 3.14 11.03 -7.56
N LEU A 56 2.72 11.24 -6.30
CA LEU A 56 3.08 12.46 -5.56
C LEU A 56 4.59 12.62 -5.43
N THR A 57 5.28 11.56 -4.99
CA THR A 57 6.75 11.57 -4.81
C THR A 57 7.46 11.68 -6.15
N GLY A 58 6.95 11.02 -7.19
CA GLY A 58 7.50 11.09 -8.54
C GLY A 58 7.44 12.49 -9.13
N ILE A 59 6.29 13.16 -9.04
CA ILE A 59 6.12 14.54 -9.49
C ILE A 59 7.05 15.47 -8.70
N THR A 60 7.06 15.35 -7.37
CA THR A 60 7.91 16.17 -6.50
C THR A 60 9.38 16.00 -6.85
N THR A 61 9.85 14.76 -6.97
CA THR A 61 11.24 14.45 -7.33
C THR A 61 11.59 14.98 -8.71
N TRP A 62 10.67 14.84 -9.68
CA TRP A 62 10.88 15.38 -11.03
C TRP A 62 11.06 16.90 -11.03
N PHE A 63 10.24 17.65 -10.27
CA PHE A 63 10.44 19.11 -10.09
C PHE A 63 11.78 19.44 -9.44
N LEU A 64 12.16 18.71 -8.38
CA LEU A 64 13.46 18.92 -7.72
C LEU A 64 14.64 18.63 -8.66
N MET A 65 14.52 17.64 -9.55
CA MET A 65 15.54 17.36 -10.57
C MET A 65 15.73 18.55 -11.51
N ILE A 66 14.66 19.19 -11.95
CA ILE A 66 14.72 20.35 -12.84
C ILE A 66 15.36 21.55 -12.12
N ILE A 67 14.96 21.83 -10.87
CA ILE A 67 15.39 23.03 -10.14
C ILE A 67 16.84 22.89 -9.65
N PHE A 68 17.20 21.73 -9.12
CA PHE A 68 18.47 21.51 -8.41
C PHE A 68 19.47 20.66 -9.20
N ASN A 69 19.13 20.27 -10.42
CA ASN A 69 19.95 19.40 -11.27
C ASN A 69 20.44 18.11 -10.55
N ILE A 70 19.57 17.51 -9.72
CA ILE A 70 19.88 16.29 -9.01
C ILE A 70 19.76 15.08 -9.93
N SER A 71 20.46 13.98 -9.57
CA SER A 71 20.51 12.76 -10.37
C SER A 71 19.13 12.10 -10.53
N ALA A 72 18.86 11.52 -11.72
CA ALA A 72 17.66 10.76 -12.03
C ALA A 72 17.44 9.53 -11.11
N TRP A 73 18.48 9.03 -10.44
CA TRP A 73 18.36 7.94 -9.46
C TRP A 73 17.38 8.25 -8.32
N TRP A 74 17.17 9.53 -7.98
CA TRP A 74 16.20 9.95 -6.98
C TRP A 74 14.74 9.61 -7.34
N MET A 75 14.45 9.36 -8.63
CA MET A 75 13.15 8.87 -9.05
C MET A 75 12.78 7.52 -8.44
N LEU A 76 13.76 6.72 -8.00
CA LEU A 76 13.50 5.46 -7.30
C LEU A 76 12.76 5.65 -5.96
N LEU A 77 12.84 6.85 -5.36
CA LEU A 77 12.06 7.18 -4.17
C LEU A 77 10.56 7.03 -4.40
N SER A 78 10.08 7.33 -5.60
CA SER A 78 8.66 7.19 -5.93
C SER A 78 8.17 5.74 -5.78
N MET A 79 9.02 4.77 -6.07
CA MET A 79 8.67 3.35 -5.97
C MET A 79 8.63 2.84 -4.53
N VAL A 80 9.48 3.40 -3.66
CA VAL A 80 9.64 2.91 -2.28
C VAL A 80 8.95 3.79 -1.23
N SER A 81 8.44 4.96 -1.61
CA SER A 81 7.86 5.95 -0.69
C SER A 81 6.74 5.38 0.20
N PHE A 82 5.84 4.60 -0.37
CA PHE A 82 4.77 3.94 0.38
C PHE A 82 5.34 3.03 1.48
N TYR A 83 6.27 2.15 1.13
CA TYR A 83 6.85 1.20 2.08
C TYR A 83 7.66 1.91 3.17
N ALA A 84 8.39 2.96 2.79
CA ALA A 84 9.15 3.76 3.75
C ALA A 84 8.23 4.44 4.78
N LEU A 85 7.15 5.10 4.33
CA LEU A 85 6.18 5.73 5.22
C LEU A 85 5.45 4.70 6.08
N TYR A 86 5.05 3.57 5.50
CA TYR A 86 4.42 2.46 6.22
C TYR A 86 5.29 1.96 7.38
N VAL A 87 6.58 1.70 7.10
CA VAL A 87 7.52 1.23 8.14
C VAL A 87 7.78 2.30 9.20
N ILE A 88 7.95 3.57 8.79
CA ILE A 88 8.13 4.68 9.72
C ILE A 88 6.92 4.80 10.64
N GLU A 89 5.71 4.80 10.09
CA GLU A 89 4.48 4.86 10.88
C GLU A 89 4.36 3.65 11.82
N TRP A 90 4.63 2.44 11.34
CA TRP A 90 4.63 1.24 12.16
C TRP A 90 5.57 1.36 13.36
N ILE A 91 6.80 1.86 13.16
CA ILE A 91 7.76 2.08 14.26
C ILE A 91 7.18 3.04 15.30
N PHE A 92 6.60 4.18 14.86
CA PHE A 92 5.95 5.12 15.77
C PHE A 92 4.79 4.48 16.54
N LYS A 93 3.93 3.72 15.85
CA LYS A 93 2.80 3.03 16.50
C LYS A 93 3.29 1.93 17.44
N CYS A 94 4.42 1.25 17.16
CA CYS A 94 5.05 0.30 18.10
C CYS A 94 5.48 0.96 19.41
N ILE A 95 6.00 2.18 19.36
CA ILE A 95 6.40 2.94 20.54
C ILE A 95 5.18 3.33 21.37
N LEU A 96 4.07 3.70 20.72
CA LEU A 96 2.86 4.20 21.40
C LEU A 96 1.96 3.07 21.93
N TYR A 97 1.79 1.99 21.16
CA TYR A 97 0.76 0.96 21.39
C TYR A 97 1.34 -0.45 21.61
N GLY A 98 2.67 -0.61 21.47
CA GLY A 98 3.32 -1.92 21.50
C GLY A 98 3.20 -2.67 20.17
N THR A 99 4.11 -3.63 19.98
CA THR A 99 4.29 -4.33 18.68
C THR A 99 3.08 -5.14 18.22
N LYS A 100 2.25 -5.64 19.16
CA LYS A 100 1.07 -6.47 18.82
C LYS A 100 -0.07 -5.65 18.24
N GLU A 101 -0.30 -4.46 18.79
CA GLU A 101 -1.41 -3.59 18.40
C GLU A 101 -1.02 -2.60 17.29
N ALA A 102 0.27 -2.30 17.15
CA ALA A 102 0.79 -1.27 16.25
C ALA A 102 0.26 -1.41 14.82
N TYR A 103 0.15 -2.64 14.31
CA TYR A 103 -0.32 -2.93 12.96
C TYR A 103 -1.71 -2.33 12.69
N HIS A 104 -2.67 -2.56 13.58
CA HIS A 104 -4.05 -2.06 13.45
C HIS A 104 -4.18 -0.53 13.60
N TYR A 105 -3.13 0.13 14.10
CA TYR A 105 -3.10 1.59 14.25
C TYR A 105 -2.41 2.31 13.09
N ILE A 106 -1.82 1.59 12.14
CA ILE A 106 -1.27 2.18 10.92
C ILE A 106 -2.39 2.80 10.09
N SER A 107 -2.22 4.04 9.65
CA SER A 107 -3.23 4.77 8.89
C SER A 107 -3.63 4.07 7.59
N PHE A 108 -2.65 3.46 6.92
CA PHE A 108 -2.86 2.69 5.70
C PHE A 108 -3.72 1.44 5.95
N GLU A 109 -3.48 0.73 7.07
CA GLU A 109 -4.25 -0.45 7.45
C GLU A 109 -5.68 -0.07 7.84
N LYS A 110 -5.87 1.00 8.60
CA LYS A 110 -7.21 1.48 8.97
C LYS A 110 -8.08 1.79 7.76
N GLU A 111 -7.51 2.42 6.72
CA GLU A 111 -8.25 2.64 5.48
C GLU A 111 -8.56 1.31 4.77
N ALA A 112 -7.60 0.39 4.71
CA ALA A 112 -7.77 -0.91 4.06
C ALA A 112 -8.82 -1.79 4.77
N GLU A 113 -8.84 -1.81 6.11
CA GLU A 113 -9.85 -2.49 6.94
C GLU A 113 -11.26 -1.94 6.67
N LEU A 114 -11.43 -0.63 6.49
CA LEU A 114 -12.73 -0.03 6.14
C LEU A 114 -13.21 -0.44 4.75
N ALA A 115 -12.29 -0.67 3.83
CA ALA A 115 -12.60 -1.09 2.47
C ALA A 115 -13.04 -2.56 2.39
N GLU A 116 -12.67 -3.41 3.35
CA GLU A 116 -12.94 -4.86 3.33
C GLU A 116 -14.42 -5.20 3.11
N ASN A 117 -15.31 -4.46 3.76
CA ASN A 117 -16.75 -4.70 3.74
C ASN A 117 -17.53 -3.74 2.80
N ASN A 118 -16.82 -3.03 1.92
CA ASN A 118 -17.42 -2.07 1.00
C ASN A 118 -16.82 -2.22 -0.40
N ASP A 119 -17.54 -2.91 -1.27
CA ASP A 119 -17.07 -3.22 -2.63
C ASP A 119 -16.87 -1.95 -3.48
N ASP A 120 -17.63 -0.90 -3.18
CA ASP A 120 -17.58 0.37 -3.89
C ASP A 120 -16.67 1.41 -3.20
N TYR A 121 -15.92 0.99 -2.16
CA TYR A 121 -15.09 1.92 -1.38
C TYR A 121 -14.12 2.71 -2.25
N LEU A 122 -13.39 2.02 -3.14
CA LEU A 122 -12.39 2.64 -4.00
C LEU A 122 -12.97 3.61 -5.05
N GLU A 123 -14.24 3.44 -5.40
CA GLU A 123 -14.93 4.32 -6.35
C GLU A 123 -15.48 5.58 -5.66
N ASN A 124 -15.89 5.44 -4.40
CA ASN A 124 -16.56 6.51 -3.66
C ASN A 124 -15.63 7.27 -2.69
N SER A 125 -14.49 6.72 -2.31
CA SER A 125 -13.58 7.37 -1.37
C SER A 125 -12.62 8.35 -2.06
N ASN A 126 -12.23 9.38 -1.31
CA ASN A 126 -11.27 10.37 -1.79
C ASN A 126 -9.85 9.77 -1.86
N TYR A 127 -9.04 10.32 -2.77
CA TYR A 127 -7.60 10.07 -2.76
C TYR A 127 -6.99 10.53 -1.43
N PHE A 128 -5.93 9.85 -0.96
CA PHE A 128 -5.25 10.11 0.31
C PHE A 128 -6.16 10.02 1.54
N ALA A 129 -7.22 9.20 1.50
CA ALA A 129 -8.16 9.05 2.62
C ALA A 129 -7.47 8.50 3.89
N TRP A 130 -6.41 7.71 3.77
CA TRP A 130 -5.58 7.22 4.86
C TRP A 130 -5.01 8.33 5.76
N MET A 131 -4.78 9.54 5.23
CA MET A 131 -4.27 10.68 6.01
C MET A 131 -5.20 11.09 7.16
N ARG A 132 -6.46 10.70 7.14
CA ARG A 132 -7.42 10.97 8.23
C ARG A 132 -7.16 10.13 9.48
N TYR A 133 -6.32 9.11 9.37
CA TYR A 133 -6.03 8.14 10.44
C TYR A 133 -4.60 8.24 10.98
N LEU A 134 -3.84 9.26 10.54
CA LEU A 134 -2.48 9.55 11.03
C LEU A 134 -2.42 9.82 12.54
#